data_af8ab11fb865117ea95eab8e7fbf345c
#
_entry.id   af8ab11fb865117ea95eab8e7fbf345c
#
_cell.length_a   1.000
_cell.length_b   1.000
_cell.length_c   1.000
_cell.angle_alpha   90.00
_cell.angle_beta   90.00
_cell.angle_gamma   90.00
#
_symmetry.space_group_name_H-M   'P 1'
#
loop_
_entity.id
_entity.type
_entity.pdbx_description
1 polymer ?
#
loop_
_entity_poly.entity_id
_entity_poly.type
_entity_poly.pdbx_seq_one_letter_code
_entity_poly.pdbx_strand_id
1 'polypeptide(L)'
;MTFSIDLSGRVAFITGASGGLGAQFARTLAAAGAGVVLASRRLDKLKALRAEIEGAGGDAHVVELDVTDNDSIKSAVAHAETEMGSIDILVNNSGVSTTQRIQDVGEADYDFIFDTNVRGAFFVAQEVGKRMLARSRGAAPGSFTGGRIINIASMAGLKVLPQIGVYCMSKAAVVQMTKAMALEWGRFGINVNAICPGYIDTEIN
;
A
#
# COMPACT_ATOMS: atom_id res chain seq x y z
N MET A 1 29.22 -9.80 7.22
CA MET A 1 28.23 -10.26 6.23
C MET A 1 27.25 -9.12 6.02
N THR A 2 27.19 -8.56 4.82
CA THR A 2 26.19 -7.57 4.48
C THR A 2 24.92 -8.34 4.14
N PHE A 3 23.85 -8.17 4.91
CA PHE A 3 22.55 -8.74 4.60
C PHE A 3 22.00 -7.98 3.39
N SER A 4 21.75 -8.66 2.29
CA SER A 4 21.11 -8.09 1.11
C SER A 4 19.80 -8.84 0.84
N ILE A 5 18.75 -8.09 0.53
CA ILE A 5 17.47 -8.64 0.06
C ILE A 5 17.51 -8.55 -1.46
N ASP A 6 17.26 -9.66 -2.13
CA ASP A 6 17.09 -9.73 -3.57
C ASP A 6 15.60 -9.95 -3.89
N LEU A 7 15.02 -8.99 -4.60
CA LEU A 7 13.62 -9.00 -5.06
C LEU A 7 13.54 -9.11 -6.59
N SER A 8 14.61 -9.52 -7.26
CA SER A 8 14.63 -9.69 -8.71
C SER A 8 13.49 -10.61 -9.18
N GLY A 9 12.79 -10.19 -10.23
CA GLY A 9 11.62 -10.90 -10.76
C GLY A 9 10.34 -10.77 -9.90
N ARG A 10 10.31 -9.92 -8.89
CA ARG A 10 9.11 -9.58 -8.11
C ARG A 10 8.53 -8.26 -8.56
N VAL A 11 7.19 -8.16 -8.51
CA VAL A 11 6.46 -6.92 -8.79
C VAL A 11 5.86 -6.39 -7.49
N ALA A 12 6.18 -5.13 -7.18
CA ALA A 12 5.65 -4.42 -6.02
C ALA A 12 4.68 -3.30 -6.46
N PHE A 13 3.45 -3.34 -5.98
CA PHE A 13 2.44 -2.30 -6.17
C PHE A 13 2.39 -1.38 -4.94
N ILE A 14 2.66 -0.08 -5.13
CA ILE A 14 2.77 0.88 -4.03
C ILE A 14 1.71 1.97 -4.18
N THR A 15 0.74 2.04 -3.26
CA THR A 15 -0.25 3.12 -3.24
C THR A 15 0.31 4.35 -2.55
N GLY A 16 -0.13 5.54 -2.99
CA GLY A 16 0.37 6.79 -2.42
C GLY A 16 1.86 7.04 -2.72
N ALA A 17 2.37 6.50 -3.83
CA ALA A 17 3.79 6.57 -4.19
C ALA A 17 4.27 7.96 -4.61
N SER A 18 3.39 8.97 -4.69
CA SER A 18 3.73 10.31 -5.21
C SER A 18 4.51 11.20 -4.23
N GLY A 19 4.88 10.71 -3.04
CA GLY A 19 5.66 11.45 -2.06
C GLY A 19 5.84 10.69 -0.74
N GLY A 20 6.55 11.30 0.19
CA GLY A 20 6.74 10.80 1.55
C GLY A 20 7.23 9.35 1.62
N LEU A 21 6.63 8.57 2.51
CA LEU A 21 6.97 7.15 2.72
C LEU A 21 6.76 6.31 1.46
N GLY A 22 5.67 6.55 0.70
CA GLY A 22 5.36 5.77 -0.50
C GLY A 22 6.46 5.88 -1.57
N ALA A 23 6.98 7.08 -1.80
CA ALA A 23 8.10 7.27 -2.72
C ALA A 23 9.37 6.60 -2.21
N GLN A 24 9.63 6.66 -0.89
CA GLN A 24 10.80 5.99 -0.30
C GLN A 24 10.69 4.46 -0.37
N PHE A 25 9.51 3.89 -0.15
CA PHE A 25 9.28 2.46 -0.34
C PHE A 25 9.54 2.04 -1.80
N ALA A 26 9.09 2.84 -2.76
CA ALA A 26 9.32 2.56 -4.18
C ALA A 26 10.83 2.53 -4.51
N ARG A 27 11.59 3.53 -4.07
CA ARG A 27 13.06 3.55 -4.24
C ARG A 27 13.73 2.34 -3.62
N THR A 28 13.35 2.01 -2.40
CA THR A 28 13.95 0.90 -1.64
C THR A 28 13.68 -0.45 -2.30
N LEU A 29 12.44 -0.70 -2.75
CA LEU A 29 12.07 -1.95 -3.41
C LEU A 29 12.69 -2.07 -4.79
N ALA A 30 12.74 -0.97 -5.57
CA ALA A 30 13.44 -0.94 -6.85
C ALA A 30 14.95 -1.18 -6.70
N ALA A 31 15.60 -0.57 -5.71
CA ALA A 31 17.01 -0.79 -5.41
C ALA A 31 17.30 -2.24 -4.96
N ALA A 32 16.31 -2.95 -4.44
CA ALA A 32 16.39 -4.39 -4.13
C ALA A 32 16.08 -5.29 -5.34
N GLY A 33 15.85 -4.74 -6.53
CA GLY A 33 15.62 -5.48 -7.78
C GLY A 33 14.17 -5.73 -8.13
N ALA A 34 13.18 -5.23 -7.36
CA ALA A 34 11.77 -5.37 -7.72
C ALA A 34 11.39 -4.41 -8.87
N GLY A 35 10.57 -4.88 -9.80
CA GLY A 35 9.76 -3.99 -10.63
C GLY A 35 8.71 -3.30 -9.78
N VAL A 36 8.58 -1.96 -9.87
CA VAL A 36 7.69 -1.20 -9.00
C VAL A 36 6.57 -0.52 -9.77
N VAL A 37 5.33 -0.71 -9.34
CA VAL A 37 4.17 0.02 -9.82
C VAL A 37 3.88 1.17 -8.87
N LEU A 38 4.02 2.39 -9.38
CA LEU A 38 3.82 3.63 -8.65
C LEU A 38 2.38 4.09 -8.85
N ALA A 39 1.55 4.03 -7.80
CA ALA A 39 0.13 4.30 -7.91
C ALA A 39 -0.31 5.49 -7.06
N SER A 40 -0.91 6.51 -7.67
CA SER A 40 -1.57 7.65 -7.02
C SER A 40 -2.35 8.51 -8.02
N ARG A 41 -3.07 9.53 -7.52
CA ARG A 41 -3.75 10.55 -8.37
C ARG A 41 -2.79 11.56 -8.99
N ARG A 42 -1.60 11.79 -8.39
CA ARG A 42 -0.64 12.84 -8.77
C ARG A 42 0.34 12.32 -9.82
N LEU A 43 -0.12 12.17 -11.06
CA LEU A 43 0.64 11.54 -12.14
C LEU A 43 1.99 12.22 -12.42
N ASP A 44 2.06 13.55 -12.33
CA ASP A 44 3.32 14.26 -12.60
C ASP A 44 4.41 13.91 -11.58
N LYS A 45 4.06 13.81 -10.30
CA LYS A 45 4.99 13.34 -9.27
C LYS A 45 5.41 11.89 -9.48
N LEU A 46 4.49 11.02 -9.93
CA LEU A 46 4.82 9.62 -10.24
C LEU A 46 5.76 9.51 -11.44
N LYS A 47 5.54 10.29 -12.50
CA LYS A 47 6.43 10.31 -13.68
C LYS A 47 7.84 10.76 -13.31
N ALA A 48 7.97 11.76 -12.44
CA ALA A 48 9.28 12.22 -11.94
C ALA A 48 9.99 11.12 -11.13
N LEU A 49 9.26 10.44 -10.22
CA LEU A 49 9.81 9.33 -9.44
C LEU A 49 10.18 8.13 -10.34
N ARG A 50 9.36 7.83 -11.35
CA ARG A 50 9.68 6.81 -12.35
C ARG A 50 11.00 7.11 -13.04
N ALA A 51 11.18 8.32 -13.57
CA ALA A 51 12.41 8.73 -14.26
C ALA A 51 13.64 8.63 -13.33
N GLU A 52 13.50 8.95 -12.04
CA GLU A 52 14.56 8.79 -11.04
C GLU A 52 14.93 7.30 -10.86
N ILE A 53 13.94 6.42 -10.69
CA ILE A 53 14.16 4.99 -10.49
C ILE A 53 14.77 4.34 -11.73
N GLU A 54 14.26 4.65 -12.92
CA GLU A 54 14.81 4.16 -14.20
C GLU A 54 16.23 4.69 -14.44
N GLY A 55 16.49 5.95 -14.10
CA GLY A 55 17.84 6.52 -14.16
C GLY A 55 18.85 5.87 -13.22
N ALA A 56 18.39 5.23 -12.15
CA ALA A 56 19.18 4.43 -11.24
C ALA A 56 19.27 2.92 -11.66
N GLY A 57 18.69 2.55 -12.81
CA GLY A 57 18.70 1.19 -13.34
C GLY A 57 17.58 0.29 -12.83
N GLY A 58 16.59 0.85 -12.11
CA GLY A 58 15.40 0.12 -11.67
C GLY A 58 14.32 0.08 -12.77
N ASP A 59 13.30 -0.76 -12.55
CA ASP A 59 12.13 -0.90 -13.41
C ASP A 59 10.89 -0.32 -12.71
N ALA A 60 10.18 0.63 -13.35
CA ALA A 60 9.06 1.33 -12.75
C ALA A 60 7.94 1.64 -13.74
N HIS A 61 6.71 1.40 -13.34
CA HIS A 61 5.51 1.74 -14.10
C HIS A 61 4.59 2.67 -13.31
N VAL A 62 3.90 3.59 -13.99
CA VAL A 62 3.00 4.58 -13.37
C VAL A 62 1.56 4.23 -13.65
N VAL A 63 0.74 4.20 -12.60
CA VAL A 63 -0.70 3.95 -12.69
C VAL A 63 -1.48 5.02 -11.94
N GLU A 64 -2.50 5.59 -12.59
CA GLU A 64 -3.44 6.46 -11.89
C GLU A 64 -4.31 5.62 -10.95
N LEU A 65 -4.44 6.09 -9.70
CA LEU A 65 -5.23 5.40 -8.68
C LEU A 65 -5.88 6.41 -7.73
N ASP A 66 -7.20 6.39 -7.68
CA ASP A 66 -7.97 6.91 -6.55
C ASP A 66 -8.45 5.74 -5.68
N VAL A 67 -7.93 5.63 -4.46
CA VAL A 67 -8.30 4.55 -3.55
C VAL A 67 -9.72 4.67 -2.99
N THR A 68 -10.37 5.82 -3.17
CA THR A 68 -11.77 6.02 -2.76
C THR A 68 -12.77 5.52 -3.81
N ASP A 69 -12.31 5.23 -5.02
CA ASP A 69 -13.10 4.70 -6.14
C ASP A 69 -12.76 3.24 -6.43
N ASN A 70 -13.74 2.35 -6.29
CA ASN A 70 -13.56 0.93 -6.52
C ASN A 70 -13.26 0.55 -7.99
N ASP A 71 -13.78 1.31 -8.94
CA ASP A 71 -13.52 1.02 -10.36
C ASP A 71 -12.13 1.51 -10.75
N SER A 72 -11.66 2.62 -10.17
CA SER A 72 -10.27 3.05 -10.24
C SER A 72 -9.32 1.97 -9.66
N ILE A 73 -9.65 1.39 -8.50
CA ILE A 73 -8.84 0.32 -7.88
C ILE A 73 -8.73 -0.88 -8.82
N LYS A 74 -9.86 -1.40 -9.33
CA LYS A 74 -9.86 -2.57 -10.23
C LYS A 74 -9.07 -2.33 -11.51
N SER A 75 -9.28 -1.16 -12.12
CA SER A 75 -8.60 -0.76 -13.35
C SER A 75 -7.09 -0.63 -13.14
N ALA A 76 -6.69 0.04 -12.06
CA ALA A 76 -5.28 0.23 -11.71
C ALA A 76 -4.54 -1.08 -11.47
N VAL A 77 -5.15 -2.01 -10.72
CA VAL A 77 -4.55 -3.33 -10.44
C VAL A 77 -4.49 -4.17 -11.71
N ALA A 78 -5.54 -4.16 -12.55
CA ALA A 78 -5.54 -4.89 -13.80
C ALA A 78 -4.48 -4.36 -14.78
N HIS A 79 -4.38 -3.04 -14.91
CA HIS A 79 -3.38 -2.40 -15.76
C HIS A 79 -1.95 -2.70 -15.29
N ALA A 80 -1.70 -2.63 -13.99
CA ALA A 80 -0.41 -2.99 -13.41
C ALA A 80 0.03 -4.42 -13.76
N GLU A 81 -0.88 -5.39 -13.67
CA GLU A 81 -0.56 -6.79 -14.02
C GLU A 81 -0.39 -7.00 -15.52
N THR A 82 -1.03 -6.21 -16.37
CA THR A 82 -0.81 -6.25 -17.82
C THR A 82 0.58 -5.77 -18.19
N GLU A 83 1.07 -4.69 -17.55
CA GLU A 83 2.33 -4.05 -17.89
C GLU A 83 3.54 -4.70 -17.20
N MET A 84 3.40 -5.11 -15.96
CA MET A 84 4.52 -5.55 -15.12
C MET A 84 4.44 -7.03 -14.73
N GLY A 85 3.35 -7.72 -15.06
CA GLY A 85 3.10 -9.07 -14.58
C GLY A 85 2.47 -9.12 -13.19
N SER A 86 2.41 -10.32 -12.65
CA SER A 86 1.67 -10.58 -11.40
C SER A 86 2.23 -9.82 -10.20
N ILE A 87 1.38 -9.14 -9.46
CA ILE A 87 1.76 -8.42 -8.23
C ILE A 87 2.09 -9.41 -7.12
N ASP A 88 3.35 -9.40 -6.65
CA ASP A 88 3.84 -10.23 -5.54
C ASP A 88 3.83 -9.50 -4.19
N ILE A 89 4.01 -8.17 -4.23
CA ILE A 89 4.13 -7.31 -3.05
C ILE A 89 3.14 -6.16 -3.20
N LEU A 90 2.28 -5.95 -2.19
CA LEU A 90 1.49 -4.74 -2.04
C LEU A 90 2.02 -3.92 -0.87
N VAL A 91 2.37 -2.66 -1.13
CA VAL A 91 2.56 -1.64 -0.09
C VAL A 91 1.34 -0.72 -0.10
N ASN A 92 0.43 -0.94 0.81
CA ASN A 92 -0.83 -0.22 0.95
C ASN A 92 -0.60 1.02 1.84
N ASN A 93 -0.14 2.11 1.23
CA ASN A 93 0.40 3.26 1.92
C ASN A 93 -0.46 4.54 1.79
N SER A 94 -1.40 4.62 0.85
CA SER A 94 -2.29 5.77 0.75
C SER A 94 -2.93 6.12 2.09
N GLY A 95 -2.91 7.40 2.47
CA GLY A 95 -3.49 7.83 3.72
C GLY A 95 -3.54 9.36 3.83
N VAL A 96 -4.48 9.84 4.63
CA VAL A 96 -4.72 11.26 4.90
C VAL A 96 -5.01 11.47 6.39
N SER A 97 -4.86 12.70 6.86
CA SER A 97 -5.19 13.12 8.22
C SER A 97 -5.77 14.53 8.21
N THR A 98 -6.59 14.84 9.20
CA THR A 98 -6.97 16.22 9.56
C THR A 98 -6.67 16.43 11.04
N THR A 99 -6.37 17.67 11.43
CA THR A 99 -6.09 18.03 12.82
C THR A 99 -7.27 18.81 13.38
N GLN A 100 -8.10 18.15 14.20
CA GLN A 100 -9.32 18.73 14.79
C GLN A 100 -9.60 18.06 16.14
N ARG A 101 -10.26 18.83 17.05
CA ARG A 101 -10.81 18.24 18.27
C ARG A 101 -12.03 17.37 17.91
N ILE A 102 -12.27 16.32 18.69
CA ILE A 102 -13.36 15.35 18.40
C ILE A 102 -14.72 16.02 18.26
N GLN A 103 -15.03 17.02 19.09
CA GLN A 103 -16.30 17.73 19.06
C GLN A 103 -16.47 18.63 17.83
N ASP A 104 -15.38 18.94 17.12
CA ASP A 104 -15.36 19.86 15.97
C ASP A 104 -15.28 19.11 14.63
N VAL A 105 -15.21 17.77 14.66
CA VAL A 105 -15.12 16.94 13.45
C VAL A 105 -16.46 16.94 12.72
N GLY A 106 -16.45 17.42 11.47
CA GLY A 106 -17.58 17.31 10.57
C GLY A 106 -17.65 15.94 9.86
N GLU A 107 -18.83 15.61 9.34
CA GLU A 107 -19.06 14.38 8.60
C GLU A 107 -18.09 14.24 7.40
N ALA A 108 -17.89 15.33 6.65
CA ALA A 108 -16.98 15.35 5.51
C ALA A 108 -15.53 15.02 5.86
N ASP A 109 -15.04 15.52 7.00
CA ASP A 109 -13.67 15.20 7.46
C ASP A 109 -13.54 13.76 7.94
N TYR A 110 -14.60 13.25 8.60
CA TYR A 110 -14.66 11.85 8.99
C TYR A 110 -14.64 10.95 7.77
N ASP A 111 -15.49 11.19 6.78
CA ASP A 111 -15.60 10.41 5.55
C ASP A 111 -14.29 10.49 4.75
N PHE A 112 -13.69 11.67 4.60
CA PHE A 112 -12.41 11.86 3.93
C PHE A 112 -11.31 10.95 4.50
N ILE A 113 -11.23 10.86 5.84
CA ILE A 113 -10.25 10.00 6.50
C ILE A 113 -10.62 8.52 6.36
N PHE A 114 -11.87 8.14 6.62
CA PHE A 114 -12.28 6.74 6.59
C PHE A 114 -12.34 6.17 5.18
N ASP A 115 -12.80 6.94 4.20
CA ASP A 115 -12.82 6.50 2.80
C ASP A 115 -11.41 6.23 2.26
N THR A 116 -10.44 7.09 2.59
CA THR A 116 -9.07 6.89 2.15
C THR A 116 -8.36 5.81 2.97
N ASN A 117 -8.32 5.96 4.31
CA ASN A 117 -7.46 5.17 5.17
C ASN A 117 -7.98 3.76 5.46
N VAL A 118 -9.30 3.58 5.46
CA VAL A 118 -9.95 2.31 5.83
C VAL A 118 -10.57 1.64 4.63
N ARG A 119 -11.57 2.28 4.02
CA ARG A 119 -12.30 1.74 2.88
C ARG A 119 -11.36 1.50 1.69
N GLY A 120 -10.60 2.51 1.31
CA GLY A 120 -9.65 2.42 0.21
C GLY A 120 -8.57 1.37 0.46
N ALA A 121 -7.95 1.39 1.63
CA ALA A 121 -6.96 0.40 2.01
C ALA A 121 -7.51 -1.04 1.98
N PHE A 122 -8.76 -1.24 2.45
CA PHE A 122 -9.41 -2.54 2.42
C PHE A 122 -9.62 -3.04 0.99
N PHE A 123 -10.20 -2.22 0.11
CA PHE A 123 -10.53 -2.65 -1.24
C PHE A 123 -9.31 -2.84 -2.14
N VAL A 124 -8.25 -2.04 -1.97
CA VAL A 124 -6.96 -2.28 -2.64
C VAL A 124 -6.37 -3.62 -2.19
N ALA A 125 -6.29 -3.87 -0.87
CA ALA A 125 -5.78 -5.14 -0.35
C ALA A 125 -6.65 -6.31 -0.79
N GLN A 126 -7.98 -6.16 -0.84
CA GLN A 126 -8.90 -7.19 -1.32
C GLN A 126 -8.69 -7.51 -2.80
N GLU A 127 -8.57 -6.49 -3.66
CA GLU A 127 -8.41 -6.71 -5.11
C GLU A 127 -7.09 -7.40 -5.43
N VAL A 128 -5.99 -6.94 -4.85
CA VAL A 128 -4.68 -7.60 -4.99
C VAL A 128 -4.70 -8.99 -4.35
N GLY A 129 -5.30 -9.14 -3.17
CA GLY A 129 -5.42 -10.41 -2.45
C GLY A 129 -6.21 -11.47 -3.23
N LYS A 130 -7.30 -11.09 -3.91
CA LYS A 130 -8.06 -11.99 -4.79
C LYS A 130 -7.18 -12.59 -5.89
N ARG A 131 -6.32 -11.77 -6.51
CA ARG A 131 -5.40 -12.21 -7.57
C ARG A 131 -4.31 -13.13 -7.01
N MET A 132 -3.72 -12.79 -5.86
CA MET A 132 -2.78 -13.65 -5.16
C MET A 132 -3.42 -15.01 -4.78
N LEU A 133 -4.65 -15.00 -4.27
CA LEU A 133 -5.40 -16.22 -3.92
C LEU A 133 -5.68 -17.09 -5.16
N ALA A 134 -6.05 -16.49 -6.29
CA ALA A 134 -6.27 -17.21 -7.54
C ALA A 134 -4.99 -17.91 -8.02
N ARG A 135 -3.86 -17.21 -7.97
CA ARG A 135 -2.53 -17.80 -8.30
C ARG A 135 -2.16 -18.93 -7.34
N SER A 136 -2.35 -18.73 -6.03
CA SER A 136 -2.06 -19.77 -5.04
C SER A 136 -2.85 -21.05 -5.27
N ARG A 137 -4.13 -20.92 -5.61
CA ARG A 137 -5.02 -22.07 -5.88
C ARG A 137 -4.74 -22.76 -7.20
N GLY A 138 -4.29 -22.02 -8.22
CA GLY A 138 -3.94 -22.54 -9.55
C GLY A 138 -2.53 -23.09 -9.67
N ALA A 139 -1.68 -22.86 -8.66
CA ALA A 139 -0.29 -23.27 -8.66
C ALA A 139 -0.12 -24.76 -8.37
N ALA A 140 0.85 -25.40 -9.00
CA ALA A 140 1.29 -26.73 -8.58
C ALA A 140 1.81 -26.72 -7.13
N PRO A 141 1.70 -27.82 -6.39
CA PRO A 141 2.20 -27.88 -5.02
C PRO A 141 3.66 -27.38 -4.90
N GLY A 142 3.89 -26.38 -4.05
CA GLY A 142 5.20 -25.79 -3.81
C GLY A 142 5.70 -24.77 -4.87
N SER A 143 4.96 -24.52 -5.94
CA SER A 143 5.37 -23.55 -6.98
C SER A 143 4.95 -22.11 -6.70
N PHE A 144 3.93 -21.88 -5.85
CA PHE A 144 3.56 -20.52 -5.44
C PHE A 144 4.54 -19.98 -4.40
N THR A 145 5.27 -18.95 -4.76
CA THR A 145 6.31 -18.37 -3.92
C THR A 145 5.78 -17.38 -2.87
N GLY A 146 4.46 -17.29 -2.74
CA GLY A 146 3.75 -16.48 -1.76
C GLY A 146 3.45 -15.06 -2.21
N GLY A 147 2.50 -14.42 -1.52
CA GLY A 147 2.19 -13.00 -1.64
C GLY A 147 2.59 -12.24 -0.37
N ARG A 148 2.84 -10.95 -0.49
CA ARG A 148 3.19 -10.08 0.64
C ARG A 148 2.34 -8.82 0.57
N ILE A 149 1.58 -8.55 1.63
CA ILE A 149 0.78 -7.33 1.79
C ILE A 149 1.30 -6.60 3.02
N ILE A 150 1.70 -5.36 2.84
CA ILE A 150 2.21 -4.48 3.89
C ILE A 150 1.29 -3.27 3.97
N ASN A 151 0.48 -3.21 5.02
CA ASN A 151 -0.39 -2.07 5.29
C ASN A 151 0.35 -1.04 6.14
N ILE A 152 0.34 0.21 5.72
CA ILE A 152 0.94 1.30 6.49
C ILE A 152 -0.11 1.85 7.46
N ALA A 153 -0.03 1.38 8.69
CA ALA A 153 -0.81 1.88 9.81
C ALA A 153 -0.15 3.13 10.42
N SER A 154 -0.09 3.24 11.73
CA SER A 154 0.60 4.30 12.48
C SER A 154 0.72 3.88 13.95
N MET A 155 1.70 4.43 14.66
CA MET A 155 1.69 4.37 16.12
C MET A 155 0.39 4.95 16.71
N ALA A 156 -0.24 5.89 16.01
CA ALA A 156 -1.53 6.46 16.37
C ALA A 156 -2.69 5.43 16.30
N GLY A 157 -2.52 4.31 15.62
CA GLY A 157 -3.45 3.18 15.67
C GLY A 157 -3.28 2.29 16.90
N LEU A 158 -2.20 2.48 17.67
CA LEU A 158 -1.90 1.75 18.92
C LEU A 158 -2.01 2.65 20.16
N LYS A 159 -1.82 3.96 19.99
CA LYS A 159 -1.94 4.98 21.03
C LYS A 159 -2.73 6.16 20.50
N VAL A 160 -3.59 6.75 21.33
CA VAL A 160 -4.35 7.93 20.94
C VAL A 160 -3.51 9.19 21.12
N LEU A 161 -3.58 10.08 20.13
CA LEU A 161 -2.97 11.40 20.18
C LEU A 161 -4.06 12.48 20.12
N PRO A 162 -3.89 13.62 20.81
CA PRO A 162 -4.91 14.68 20.79
C PRO A 162 -5.05 15.29 19.40
N GLN A 163 -6.24 15.75 19.09
CA GLN A 163 -6.61 16.46 17.86
C GLN A 163 -6.53 15.65 16.54
N ILE A 164 -6.18 14.37 16.59
CA ILE A 164 -6.20 13.45 15.44
C ILE A 164 -7.00 12.18 15.75
N GLY A 165 -8.08 12.30 16.54
CA GLY A 165 -8.84 11.16 17.03
C GLY A 165 -9.39 10.28 15.91
N VAL A 166 -9.96 10.85 14.84
CA VAL A 166 -10.49 10.10 13.69
C VAL A 166 -9.38 9.38 12.93
N TYR A 167 -8.23 10.02 12.75
CA TYR A 167 -7.05 9.36 12.18
C TYR A 167 -6.60 8.18 13.04
N CYS A 168 -6.51 8.34 14.37
CA CYS A 168 -6.19 7.24 15.29
C CYS A 168 -7.15 6.05 15.11
N MET A 169 -8.46 6.32 15.05
CA MET A 169 -9.49 5.30 14.81
C MET A 169 -9.26 4.59 13.47
N SER A 170 -9.01 5.36 12.40
CA SER A 170 -8.76 4.79 11.07
C SER A 170 -7.53 3.89 11.05
N LYS A 171 -6.44 4.28 11.69
CA LYS A 171 -5.22 3.48 11.74
C LYS A 171 -5.33 2.27 12.67
N ALA A 172 -6.15 2.33 13.72
CA ALA A 172 -6.53 1.16 14.53
C ALA A 172 -7.35 0.16 13.69
N ALA A 173 -8.27 0.64 12.86
CA ALA A 173 -9.01 -0.20 11.92
C ALA A 173 -8.08 -0.92 10.93
N VAL A 174 -7.05 -0.23 10.39
CA VAL A 174 -6.04 -0.85 9.51
C VAL A 174 -5.25 -1.94 10.23
N VAL A 175 -4.88 -1.74 11.51
CA VAL A 175 -4.21 -2.78 12.30
C VAL A 175 -5.11 -4.03 12.44
N GLN A 176 -6.39 -3.85 12.72
CA GLN A 176 -7.30 -4.98 12.90
C GLN A 176 -7.65 -5.66 11.57
N MET A 177 -7.84 -4.88 10.49
CA MET A 177 -8.00 -5.38 9.13
C MET A 177 -6.81 -6.27 8.73
N THR A 178 -5.59 -5.85 9.04
CA THR A 178 -4.38 -6.62 8.75
C THR A 178 -4.42 -8.00 9.42
N LYS A 179 -4.81 -8.08 10.70
CA LYS A 179 -4.92 -9.35 11.43
C LYS A 179 -5.98 -10.27 10.82
N ALA A 180 -7.14 -9.71 10.44
CA ALA A 180 -8.21 -10.48 9.79
C ALA A 180 -7.74 -11.09 8.46
N MET A 181 -7.13 -10.28 7.59
CA MET A 181 -6.59 -10.74 6.32
C MET A 181 -5.46 -11.76 6.50
N ALA A 182 -4.57 -11.57 7.47
CA ALA A 182 -3.49 -12.52 7.78
C ALA A 182 -4.05 -13.88 8.21
N LEU A 183 -5.09 -13.88 9.06
CA LEU A 183 -5.74 -15.10 9.53
C LEU A 183 -6.40 -15.87 8.37
N GLU A 184 -7.12 -15.16 7.48
CA GLU A 184 -7.84 -15.80 6.39
C GLU A 184 -6.95 -16.28 5.25
N TRP A 185 -5.88 -15.52 4.94
CA TRP A 185 -5.05 -15.74 3.75
C TRP A 185 -3.73 -16.44 4.02
N GLY A 186 -3.30 -16.54 5.30
CA GLY A 186 -2.03 -17.15 5.67
C GLY A 186 -1.87 -18.59 5.18
N ARG A 187 -2.94 -19.41 5.24
CA ARG A 187 -2.94 -20.80 4.74
C ARG A 187 -2.71 -20.92 3.22
N PHE A 188 -2.87 -19.84 2.48
CA PHE A 188 -2.60 -19.77 1.04
C PHE A 188 -1.22 -19.18 0.71
N GLY A 189 -0.34 -19.06 1.70
CA GLY A 189 1.00 -18.49 1.53
C GLY A 189 1.04 -16.96 1.35
N ILE A 190 -0.04 -16.25 1.70
CA ILE A 190 -0.09 -14.79 1.63
C ILE A 190 0.12 -14.23 3.03
N ASN A 191 1.24 -13.51 3.20
CA ASN A 191 1.56 -12.85 4.47
C ASN A 191 1.03 -11.42 4.45
N VAL A 192 0.25 -11.07 5.46
CA VAL A 192 -0.29 -9.71 5.61
C VAL A 192 0.22 -9.13 6.92
N ASN A 193 0.95 -8.03 6.84
CA ASN A 193 1.56 -7.36 7.99
C ASN A 193 1.25 -5.87 7.98
N ALA A 194 1.33 -5.23 9.14
CA ALA A 194 1.25 -3.78 9.26
C ALA A 194 2.55 -3.21 9.82
N ILE A 195 2.97 -2.09 9.25
CA ILE A 195 3.99 -1.22 9.83
C ILE A 195 3.27 -0.07 10.53
N CYS A 196 3.67 0.24 11.76
CA CYS A 196 3.12 1.33 12.56
C CYS A 196 4.19 2.42 12.77
N PRO A 197 4.47 3.28 11.78
CA PRO A 197 5.48 4.31 11.90
C PRO A 197 5.15 5.30 13.03
N GLY A 198 6.19 5.87 13.62
CA GLY A 198 6.10 7.06 14.47
C GLY A 198 6.03 8.34 13.64
N TYR A 199 6.58 9.43 14.20
CA TYR A 199 6.73 10.68 13.46
C TYR A 199 7.84 10.55 12.44
N ILE A 200 7.47 10.78 11.18
CA ILE A 200 8.40 10.83 10.04
C ILE A 200 8.07 12.11 9.29
N ASP A 201 9.06 12.93 9.01
CA ASP A 201 8.89 14.19 8.28
C ASP A 201 8.40 13.90 6.86
N THR A 202 7.13 14.20 6.60
CA THR A 202 6.43 13.99 5.32
C THR A 202 5.36 15.06 5.11
N GLU A 203 4.77 15.11 3.91
CA GLU A 203 3.68 16.04 3.57
C GLU A 203 2.39 15.82 4.42
N ILE A 204 2.28 14.77 5.23
CA ILE A 204 1.10 14.46 6.05
C ILE A 204 1.20 15.10 7.45
N ASN A 205 2.40 15.45 7.88
CA ASN A 205 2.66 16.04 9.21
C ASN A 205 2.74 17.56 9.15
#